data_35864e96c692af003deadca6ce0b26d1
#
_entry.id   35864e96c692af003deadca6ce0b26d1
#
_cell.length_a   1.000
_cell.length_b   1.000
_cell.length_c   1.000
_cell.angle_alpha   90.00
_cell.angle_beta   90.00
_cell.angle_gamma   90.00
#
_symmetry.space_group_name_H-M   'P 1'
#
loop_
_entity.id
_entity.type
_entity.pdbx_description
1 polymer ?
#
loop_
_entity_poly.entity_id
_entity_poly.type
_entity_poly.pdbx_seq_one_letter_code
_entity_poly.pdbx_strand_id
1 'polypeptide(L)'
;FEAKAGKEVAQLKEFFKTKSFVAYLLAKKSAGKGTYTKLMREVFGADVIEHISVGDTVRDAHKTAEADKAAFTESVRPFYRGYISLEDAVETLLGRSQEKLLPTEFILALVKEKIHALPRKTIFIDGFPRELDQISYALFLRELIDYRNDPDLFITIDIPESVIDERMKYRVVCPVCQVPRSTKLLTTRDVGYDEEKKEYFLLCDEH
;
A
#
# COMPACT_ATOMS: atom_id res chain seq x y z
N PHE A 1 18.91 -3.42 13.31
CA PHE A 1 18.32 -4.63 12.72
C PHE A 1 19.32 -5.78 12.75
N GLU A 2 20.49 -5.61 12.15
CA GLU A 2 21.53 -6.65 12.05
C GLU A 2 22.00 -7.17 13.42
N ALA A 3 22.12 -6.31 14.42
CA ALA A 3 22.52 -6.69 15.76
C ALA A 3 21.52 -7.60 16.50
N LYS A 4 20.23 -7.54 16.12
CA LYS A 4 19.15 -8.30 16.80
C LYS A 4 18.60 -9.46 15.98
N ALA A 5 18.67 -9.40 14.66
CA ALA A 5 18.06 -10.34 13.73
C ALA A 5 18.99 -10.70 12.56
N GLY A 6 20.30 -10.62 12.74
CA GLY A 6 21.27 -10.86 11.65
C GLY A 6 21.21 -12.26 11.07
N LYS A 7 20.92 -13.27 11.90
CA LYS A 7 20.77 -14.66 11.46
C LYS A 7 19.54 -14.83 10.58
N GLU A 8 18.41 -14.29 11.00
CA GLU A 8 17.13 -14.34 10.29
C GLU A 8 17.21 -13.53 9.00
N VAL A 9 17.85 -12.37 9.03
CA VAL A 9 18.12 -11.56 7.83
C VAL A 9 18.95 -12.33 6.82
N ALA A 10 20.01 -13.03 7.26
CA ALA A 10 20.84 -13.84 6.36
C ALA A 10 20.05 -15.01 5.74
N GLN A 11 19.20 -15.69 6.53
CA GLN A 11 18.34 -16.76 6.03
C GLN A 11 17.32 -16.24 5.01
N LEU A 12 16.70 -15.09 5.25
CA LEU A 12 15.77 -14.48 4.30
C LEU A 12 16.48 -14.01 3.03
N LYS A 13 17.69 -13.44 3.12
CA LYS A 13 18.49 -13.10 1.94
C LYS A 13 18.77 -14.32 1.06
N GLU A 14 19.06 -15.46 1.67
CA GLU A 14 19.25 -16.72 0.93
C GLU A 14 17.95 -17.21 0.29
N PHE A 15 16.83 -17.17 1.02
CA PHE A 15 15.52 -17.52 0.52
C PHE A 15 15.13 -16.67 -0.70
N PHE A 16 15.35 -15.36 -0.66
CA PHE A 16 14.98 -14.43 -1.73
C PHE A 16 15.80 -14.59 -3.02
N LYS A 17 16.91 -15.32 -3.00
CA LYS A 17 17.66 -15.60 -4.23
C LYS A 17 16.85 -16.44 -5.24
N THR A 18 15.96 -17.30 -4.75
CA THR A 18 15.25 -18.28 -5.59
C THR A 18 13.74 -18.29 -5.38
N LYS A 19 13.25 -17.69 -4.30
CA LYS A 19 11.86 -17.75 -3.86
C LYS A 19 11.33 -16.37 -3.51
N SER A 20 10.00 -16.26 -3.53
CA SER A 20 9.27 -15.08 -3.08
C SER A 20 8.01 -15.51 -2.31
N PHE A 21 7.33 -14.55 -1.70
CA PHE A 21 6.03 -14.75 -1.06
C PHE A 21 5.14 -13.52 -1.24
N VAL A 22 3.86 -13.68 -1.00
CA VAL A 22 2.91 -12.58 -0.90
C VAL A 22 2.48 -12.44 0.56
N ALA A 23 2.66 -11.27 1.15
CA ALA A 23 2.29 -10.98 2.53
C ALA A 23 1.18 -9.95 2.61
N TYR A 24 0.09 -10.29 3.29
CA TYR A 24 -1.02 -9.39 3.59
C TYR A 24 -0.80 -8.78 4.98
N LEU A 25 -0.67 -7.46 5.03
CA LEU A 25 -0.43 -6.72 6.28
C LEU A 25 -1.75 -6.35 6.94
N LEU A 26 -2.08 -7.04 8.02
CA LEU A 26 -3.28 -6.81 8.81
C LEU A 26 -2.94 -5.95 10.03
N ALA A 27 -3.48 -4.75 10.10
CA ALA A 27 -3.29 -3.88 11.26
C ALA A 27 -4.23 -2.68 11.22
N LYS A 28 -4.48 -2.10 12.38
CA LYS A 28 -5.17 -0.81 12.52
C LYS A 28 -4.40 0.30 11.78
N LYS A 29 -5.12 1.37 11.41
CA LYS A 29 -4.48 2.58 10.87
C LYS A 29 -3.42 3.09 11.85
N SER A 30 -2.30 3.57 11.34
CA SER A 30 -1.16 4.05 12.14
C SER A 30 -0.40 2.99 12.97
N ALA A 31 -0.69 1.71 12.81
CA ALA A 31 0.07 0.63 13.45
C ALA A 31 1.52 0.49 12.93
N GLY A 32 1.85 1.08 11.77
CA GLY A 32 3.22 1.10 11.25
C GLY A 32 3.47 0.19 10.04
N LYS A 33 2.42 -0.34 9.39
CA LYS A 33 2.55 -1.21 8.21
C LYS A 33 3.55 -0.69 7.18
N GLY A 34 3.34 0.52 6.67
CA GLY A 34 4.24 1.12 5.68
C GLY A 34 5.66 1.35 6.19
N THR A 35 5.83 1.65 7.48
CA THR A 35 7.16 1.80 8.09
C THR A 35 7.92 0.49 8.10
N TYR A 36 7.29 -0.62 8.49
CA TYR A 36 7.93 -1.93 8.48
C TYR A 36 8.28 -2.38 7.06
N THR A 37 7.40 -2.14 6.09
CA THR A 37 7.70 -2.48 4.70
C THR A 37 8.85 -1.65 4.13
N LYS A 38 8.90 -0.35 4.47
CA LYS A 38 10.03 0.50 4.09
C LYS A 38 11.36 -0.03 4.66
N LEU A 39 11.38 -0.40 5.94
CA LEU A 39 12.55 -1.02 6.57
C LEU A 39 12.94 -2.35 5.91
N MET A 40 11.98 -3.18 5.53
CA MET A 40 12.25 -4.41 4.79
C MET A 40 12.89 -4.13 3.43
N ARG A 41 12.41 -3.13 2.70
CA ARG A 41 13.03 -2.69 1.43
C ARG A 41 14.46 -2.17 1.62
N GLU A 42 14.73 -1.46 2.70
CA GLU A 42 16.07 -0.96 3.02
C GLU A 42 17.05 -2.10 3.34
N VAL A 43 16.58 -3.17 4.01
CA VAL A 43 17.43 -4.32 4.41
C VAL A 43 17.65 -5.30 3.27
N PHE A 44 16.63 -5.57 2.46
CA PHE A 44 16.66 -6.64 1.44
C PHE A 44 16.81 -6.11 0.00
N GLY A 45 16.56 -4.84 -0.22
CA GLY A 45 16.60 -4.21 -1.54
C GLY A 45 15.22 -3.99 -2.15
N ALA A 46 15.08 -2.91 -2.93
CA ALA A 46 13.85 -2.59 -3.65
C ALA A 46 13.65 -3.47 -4.90
N ASP A 47 14.67 -4.16 -5.34
CA ASP A 47 14.63 -5.19 -6.37
C ASP A 47 14.02 -6.50 -5.89
N VAL A 48 14.07 -6.75 -4.57
CA VAL A 48 13.56 -7.97 -3.91
C VAL A 48 12.17 -7.77 -3.31
N ILE A 49 11.94 -6.62 -2.68
CA ILE A 49 10.70 -6.32 -1.94
C ILE A 49 9.89 -5.24 -2.66
N GLU A 50 8.60 -5.52 -2.86
CA GLU A 50 7.63 -4.54 -3.32
C GLU A 50 6.56 -4.30 -2.28
N HIS A 51 6.10 -3.05 -2.18
CA HIS A 51 5.00 -2.64 -1.31
C HIS A 51 3.84 -2.12 -2.13
N ILE A 52 2.70 -2.77 -2.02
CA ILE A 52 1.46 -2.34 -2.64
C ILE A 52 0.52 -1.86 -1.56
N SER A 53 0.39 -0.54 -1.44
CA SER A 53 -0.66 0.09 -0.63
C SER A 53 -1.91 0.22 -1.48
N VAL A 54 -2.98 -0.45 -1.09
CA VAL A 54 -4.27 -0.35 -1.79
C VAL A 54 -4.78 1.09 -1.80
N GLY A 55 -4.59 1.83 -0.70
CA GLY A 55 -4.98 3.24 -0.64
C GLY A 55 -4.21 4.12 -1.63
N ASP A 56 -2.91 3.88 -1.80
CA ASP A 56 -2.09 4.60 -2.79
C ASP A 56 -2.49 4.19 -4.20
N THR A 57 -2.68 2.89 -4.45
CA THR A 57 -3.11 2.36 -5.75
C THR A 57 -4.43 3.00 -6.20
N VAL A 58 -5.41 3.15 -5.31
CA VAL A 58 -6.69 3.81 -5.63
C VAL A 58 -6.48 5.31 -5.91
N ARG A 59 -5.63 6.00 -5.15
CA ARG A 59 -5.32 7.43 -5.41
C ARG A 59 -4.62 7.65 -6.75
N ASP A 60 -3.66 6.79 -7.07
CA ASP A 60 -2.94 6.85 -8.35
C ASP A 60 -3.89 6.57 -9.52
N ALA A 61 -4.75 5.55 -9.37
CA ALA A 61 -5.80 5.23 -10.34
C ALA A 61 -6.76 6.42 -10.57
N HIS A 62 -7.18 7.11 -9.49
CA HIS A 62 -8.01 8.31 -9.60
C HIS A 62 -7.32 9.39 -10.44
N LYS A 63 -6.07 9.72 -10.14
CA LYS A 63 -5.29 10.72 -10.90
C LYS A 63 -5.13 10.34 -12.37
N THR A 64 -4.85 9.06 -12.64
CA THR A 64 -4.71 8.57 -14.02
C THR A 64 -6.02 8.62 -14.78
N ALA A 65 -7.13 8.25 -14.13
CA ALA A 65 -8.47 8.31 -14.71
C ALA A 65 -8.95 9.75 -14.94
N GLU A 66 -8.56 10.70 -14.07
CA GLU A 66 -8.83 12.14 -14.29
C GLU A 66 -8.08 12.68 -15.51
N ALA A 67 -6.84 12.25 -15.72
CA ALA A 67 -6.00 12.69 -16.83
C ALA A 67 -6.47 12.11 -18.18
N ASP A 68 -6.76 10.82 -18.24
CA ASP A 68 -7.29 10.13 -19.43
C ASP A 68 -8.15 8.93 -19.02
N LYS A 69 -9.46 9.19 -18.90
CA LYS A 69 -10.44 8.16 -18.52
C LYS A 69 -10.48 6.99 -19.50
N ALA A 70 -10.39 7.25 -20.80
CA ALA A 70 -10.53 6.21 -21.81
C ALA A 70 -9.33 5.25 -21.79
N ALA A 71 -8.11 5.78 -21.81
CA ALA A 71 -6.89 4.99 -21.71
C ALA A 71 -6.83 4.20 -20.40
N PHE A 72 -7.18 4.83 -19.27
CA PHE A 72 -7.25 4.15 -17.97
C PHE A 72 -8.25 3.00 -17.97
N THR A 73 -9.47 3.22 -18.49
CA THR A 73 -10.49 2.17 -18.55
C THR A 73 -10.00 0.95 -19.35
N GLU A 74 -9.35 1.20 -20.49
CA GLU A 74 -8.81 0.11 -21.32
C GLU A 74 -7.64 -0.62 -20.64
N SER A 75 -6.79 0.05 -19.85
CA SER A 75 -5.67 -0.60 -19.13
C SER A 75 -6.18 -1.57 -18.06
N VAL A 76 -7.26 -1.22 -17.37
CA VAL A 76 -7.86 -2.04 -16.30
C VAL A 76 -8.72 -3.17 -16.84
N ARG A 77 -9.30 -3.02 -18.04
CA ARG A 77 -10.25 -3.98 -18.65
C ARG A 77 -9.80 -5.44 -18.64
N PRO A 78 -8.55 -5.79 -18.94
CA PRO A 78 -8.10 -7.20 -18.93
C PRO A 78 -8.18 -7.85 -17.54
N PHE A 79 -8.10 -7.04 -16.49
CA PHE A 79 -8.02 -7.48 -15.08
C PHE A 79 -9.37 -7.45 -14.37
N TYR A 80 -10.34 -6.69 -14.89
CA TYR A 80 -11.62 -6.50 -14.22
C TYR A 80 -12.56 -7.68 -14.42
N ARG A 81 -13.20 -8.14 -13.32
CA ARG A 81 -14.18 -9.23 -13.28
C ARG A 81 -15.25 -8.92 -12.22
N GLY A 82 -15.88 -7.76 -12.34
CA GLY A 82 -16.91 -7.32 -11.41
C GLY A 82 -18.34 -7.53 -11.92
N TYR A 83 -19.32 -7.36 -11.03
CA TYR A 83 -20.75 -7.45 -11.33
C TYR A 83 -21.32 -6.19 -11.97
N ILE A 84 -20.74 -5.02 -11.70
CA ILE A 84 -21.10 -3.77 -12.37
C ILE A 84 -20.24 -3.57 -13.60
N SER A 85 -20.62 -2.66 -14.49
CA SER A 85 -19.78 -2.33 -15.63
C SER A 85 -18.46 -1.68 -15.19
N LEU A 86 -17.39 -1.88 -15.96
CA LEU A 86 -16.12 -1.22 -15.67
C LEU A 86 -16.25 0.30 -15.73
N GLU A 87 -17.07 0.78 -16.66
CA GLU A 87 -17.38 2.20 -16.85
C GLU A 87 -18.02 2.79 -15.59
N ASP A 88 -19.00 2.11 -14.99
CA ASP A 88 -19.64 2.53 -13.74
C ASP A 88 -18.66 2.51 -12.55
N ALA A 89 -17.76 1.52 -12.50
CA ALA A 89 -16.72 1.46 -11.48
C ALA A 89 -15.74 2.64 -11.59
N VAL A 90 -15.35 3.02 -12.80
CA VAL A 90 -14.50 4.18 -13.08
C VAL A 90 -15.23 5.50 -12.75
N GLU A 91 -16.53 5.62 -13.07
CA GLU A 91 -17.33 6.80 -12.65
C GLU A 91 -17.40 6.91 -11.12
N THR A 92 -17.53 5.78 -10.43
CA THR A 92 -17.52 5.75 -8.97
C THR A 92 -16.14 6.17 -8.41
N LEU A 93 -15.05 5.74 -9.04
CA LEU A 93 -13.69 6.15 -8.68
C LEU A 93 -13.53 7.67 -8.80
N LEU A 94 -14.06 8.27 -9.86
CA LEU A 94 -14.00 9.73 -10.11
C LEU A 94 -14.93 10.55 -9.22
N GLY A 95 -15.64 9.92 -8.27
CA GLY A 95 -16.54 10.61 -7.35
C GLY A 95 -17.82 11.14 -7.98
N ARG A 96 -18.13 10.73 -9.21
CA ARG A 96 -19.35 11.12 -9.91
C ARG A 96 -20.58 10.34 -9.45
N SER A 97 -20.37 9.33 -8.61
CA SER A 97 -21.41 8.58 -7.92
C SER A 97 -21.11 8.57 -6.41
N GLN A 98 -21.66 9.52 -5.67
CA GLN A 98 -21.44 9.68 -4.22
C GLN A 98 -22.13 8.61 -3.38
N GLU A 99 -23.01 7.80 -3.95
CA GLU A 99 -23.82 6.82 -3.24
C GLU A 99 -23.20 5.42 -3.19
N LYS A 100 -22.09 5.17 -3.90
CA LYS A 100 -21.50 3.84 -4.00
C LYS A 100 -20.05 3.83 -3.55
N LEU A 101 -19.73 2.90 -2.65
CA LEU A 101 -18.34 2.54 -2.35
C LEU A 101 -17.71 1.87 -3.59
N LEU A 102 -16.41 2.04 -3.76
CA LEU A 102 -15.66 1.32 -4.79
C LEU A 102 -15.85 -0.20 -4.60
N PRO A 103 -16.27 -0.94 -5.63
CA PRO A 103 -16.41 -2.39 -5.53
C PRO A 103 -15.06 -3.04 -5.22
N THR A 104 -15.08 -4.07 -4.38
CA THR A 104 -13.87 -4.83 -4.04
C THR A 104 -13.21 -5.40 -5.29
N GLU A 105 -13.98 -5.88 -6.25
CA GLU A 105 -13.51 -6.43 -7.53
C GLU A 105 -12.75 -5.40 -8.37
N PHE A 106 -13.14 -4.14 -8.28
CA PHE A 106 -12.42 -3.06 -8.96
C PHE A 106 -11.08 -2.77 -8.29
N ILE A 107 -11.06 -2.73 -6.95
CA ILE A 107 -9.81 -2.59 -6.19
C ILE A 107 -8.85 -3.75 -6.51
N LEU A 108 -9.37 -4.98 -6.58
CA LEU A 108 -8.58 -6.15 -6.94
C LEU A 108 -8.02 -6.07 -8.37
N ALA A 109 -8.80 -5.55 -9.31
CA ALA A 109 -8.34 -5.34 -10.68
C ALA A 109 -7.15 -4.36 -10.73
N LEU A 110 -7.21 -3.27 -9.97
CA LEU A 110 -6.11 -2.31 -9.86
C LEU A 110 -4.85 -2.93 -9.24
N VAL A 111 -5.02 -3.71 -8.18
CA VAL A 111 -3.90 -4.42 -7.54
C VAL A 111 -3.30 -5.45 -8.51
N LYS A 112 -4.14 -6.18 -9.24
CA LYS A 112 -3.71 -7.16 -10.23
C LYS A 112 -2.95 -6.51 -11.39
N GLU A 113 -3.44 -5.41 -11.94
CA GLU A 113 -2.74 -4.63 -12.97
C GLU A 113 -1.34 -4.23 -12.49
N LYS A 114 -1.25 -3.69 -11.26
CA LYS A 114 0.01 -3.28 -10.67
C LYS A 114 0.97 -4.45 -10.49
N ILE A 115 0.50 -5.59 -9.99
CA ILE A 115 1.33 -6.80 -9.80
C ILE A 115 1.78 -7.36 -11.16
N HIS A 116 0.91 -7.33 -12.17
CA HIS A 116 1.23 -7.83 -13.51
C HIS A 116 2.38 -7.05 -14.17
N ALA A 117 2.47 -5.76 -13.90
CA ALA A 117 3.54 -4.90 -14.40
C ALA A 117 4.89 -5.11 -13.69
N LEU A 118 4.93 -5.83 -12.56
CA LEU A 118 6.13 -6.01 -11.77
C LEU A 118 6.92 -7.28 -12.17
N PRO A 119 8.26 -7.23 -12.13
CA PRO A 119 9.06 -8.45 -12.13
C PRO A 119 8.75 -9.27 -10.87
N ARG A 120 9.21 -10.53 -10.84
CA ARG A 120 9.02 -11.39 -9.66
C ARG A 120 9.72 -10.81 -8.44
N LYS A 121 8.94 -10.49 -7.41
CA LYS A 121 9.39 -9.96 -6.12
C LYS A 121 8.54 -10.54 -4.99
N THR A 122 9.04 -10.45 -3.76
CA THR A 122 8.20 -10.59 -2.58
C THR A 122 7.32 -9.35 -2.45
N ILE A 123 6.01 -9.55 -2.30
CA ILE A 123 5.02 -8.48 -2.31
C ILE A 123 4.39 -8.36 -0.92
N PHE A 124 4.43 -7.15 -0.36
CA PHE A 124 3.66 -6.78 0.82
C PHE A 124 2.44 -5.97 0.40
N ILE A 125 1.25 -6.47 0.67
CA ILE A 125 -0.02 -5.81 0.38
C ILE A 125 -0.56 -5.18 1.66
N ASP A 126 -0.74 -3.86 1.65
CA ASP A 126 -1.30 -3.09 2.76
C ASP A 126 -2.68 -2.53 2.38
N GLY A 127 -3.63 -2.69 3.30
CA GLY A 127 -4.98 -2.17 3.13
C GLY A 127 -5.98 -3.12 2.48
N PHE A 128 -5.62 -4.39 2.34
CA PHE A 128 -6.48 -5.48 1.94
C PHE A 128 -5.96 -6.80 2.54
N PRO A 129 -6.82 -7.70 3.06
CA PRO A 129 -8.23 -7.47 3.36
C PRO A 129 -8.43 -6.49 4.55
N ARG A 130 -9.56 -5.78 4.59
CA ARG A 130 -9.94 -4.89 5.71
C ARG A 130 -11.08 -5.46 6.55
N GLU A 131 -11.88 -6.32 5.95
CA GLU A 131 -13.06 -6.93 6.53
C GLU A 131 -13.00 -8.45 6.38
N LEU A 132 -13.72 -9.19 7.23
CA LEU A 132 -13.67 -10.65 7.27
C LEU A 132 -14.12 -11.31 5.96
N ASP A 133 -15.12 -10.76 5.29
CA ASP A 133 -15.59 -11.22 3.99
C ASP A 133 -14.51 -11.09 2.89
N GLN A 134 -13.65 -10.09 3.00
CA GLN A 134 -12.55 -9.88 2.07
C GLN A 134 -11.40 -10.91 2.21
N ILE A 135 -11.37 -11.71 3.27
CA ILE A 135 -10.38 -12.79 3.39
C ILE A 135 -10.57 -13.82 2.26
N SER A 136 -11.80 -14.14 1.92
CA SER A 136 -12.11 -15.02 0.78
C SER A 136 -11.59 -14.44 -0.54
N TYR A 137 -11.69 -13.12 -0.71
CA TYR A 137 -11.13 -12.42 -1.86
C TYR A 137 -9.59 -12.43 -1.88
N ALA A 138 -8.92 -12.43 -0.74
CA ALA A 138 -7.46 -12.54 -0.69
C ALA A 138 -6.97 -13.89 -1.23
N LEU A 139 -7.67 -14.98 -0.89
CA LEU A 139 -7.39 -16.31 -1.46
C LEU A 139 -7.70 -16.36 -2.96
N PHE A 140 -8.78 -15.73 -3.38
CA PHE A 140 -9.19 -15.65 -4.78
C PHE A 140 -8.25 -14.74 -5.61
N LEU A 141 -7.69 -13.68 -5.02
CA LEU A 141 -6.70 -12.84 -5.66
C LEU A 141 -5.48 -13.65 -6.10
N ARG A 142 -5.06 -14.62 -5.30
CA ARG A 142 -3.95 -15.53 -5.63
C ARG A 142 -4.21 -16.29 -6.93
N GLU A 143 -5.39 -16.87 -7.08
CA GLU A 143 -5.77 -17.57 -8.31
C GLU A 143 -5.88 -16.62 -9.50
N LEU A 144 -6.47 -15.43 -9.26
CA LEU A 144 -6.65 -14.42 -10.30
C LEU A 144 -5.33 -13.88 -10.86
N ILE A 145 -4.32 -13.75 -10.03
CA ILE A 145 -3.01 -13.25 -10.49
C ILE A 145 -2.14 -14.34 -11.08
N ASP A 146 -2.62 -15.61 -11.05
CA ASP A 146 -1.82 -16.77 -11.48
C ASP A 146 -0.41 -16.70 -10.90
N TYR A 147 -0.35 -16.25 -9.62
CA TYR A 147 0.88 -15.84 -9.03
C TYR A 147 1.53 -17.02 -8.35
N ARG A 148 2.01 -17.98 -9.21
CA ARG A 148 3.10 -18.84 -8.79
C ARG A 148 2.77 -19.64 -7.53
N ASN A 149 3.32 -20.76 -7.35
CA ASN A 149 3.32 -21.54 -6.10
C ASN A 149 4.08 -20.86 -4.95
N ASP A 150 4.04 -19.52 -4.88
CA ASP A 150 4.62 -18.75 -3.78
C ASP A 150 3.69 -18.82 -2.57
N PRO A 151 4.21 -18.95 -1.35
CA PRO A 151 3.38 -18.96 -0.15
C PRO A 151 2.73 -17.62 0.11
N ASP A 152 1.49 -17.67 0.63
CA ASP A 152 0.77 -16.51 1.15
C ASP A 152 0.94 -16.42 2.65
N LEU A 153 1.19 -15.23 3.16
CA LEU A 153 1.37 -14.95 4.58
C LEU A 153 0.41 -13.86 5.02
N PHE A 154 -0.28 -14.06 6.15
CA PHE A 154 -1.02 -13.02 6.85
C PHE A 154 -0.18 -12.55 8.03
N ILE A 155 0.26 -11.31 7.99
CA ILE A 155 1.09 -10.71 9.02
C ILE A 155 0.25 -9.69 9.80
N THR A 156 -0.07 -10.02 11.04
CA THR A 156 -0.81 -9.12 11.94
C THR A 156 0.17 -8.28 12.75
N ILE A 157 -0.01 -6.96 12.70
CA ILE A 157 0.70 -6.01 13.57
C ILE A 157 -0.30 -5.52 14.60
N ASP A 158 -0.19 -6.09 15.80
CA ASP A 158 -1.02 -5.69 16.93
C ASP A 158 -0.22 -4.80 17.87
N ILE A 159 -0.75 -3.62 18.16
CA ILE A 159 -0.19 -2.66 19.10
C ILE A 159 -1.31 -2.07 19.96
N PRO A 160 -1.01 -1.69 21.21
CA PRO A 160 -1.99 -1.07 22.11
C PRO A 160 -2.64 0.18 21.49
N GLU A 161 -3.92 0.36 21.74
CA GLU A 161 -4.70 1.48 21.19
C GLU A 161 -4.15 2.83 21.64
N SER A 162 -3.70 2.92 22.88
CA SER A 162 -3.03 4.11 23.41
C SER A 162 -1.80 4.54 22.60
N VAL A 163 -1.05 3.57 22.02
CA VAL A 163 0.09 3.85 21.14
C VAL A 163 -0.40 4.37 19.79
N ILE A 164 -1.51 3.83 19.29
CA ILE A 164 -2.12 4.30 18.03
C ILE A 164 -2.60 5.74 18.19
N ASP A 165 -3.32 6.03 19.30
CA ASP A 165 -3.83 7.36 19.60
C ASP A 165 -2.71 8.38 19.73
N GLU A 166 -1.63 8.02 20.42
CA GLU A 166 -0.45 8.88 20.54
C GLU A 166 0.19 9.14 19.16
N ARG A 167 0.32 8.13 18.31
CA ARG A 167 0.83 8.29 16.94
C ARG A 167 -0.08 9.15 16.07
N MET A 168 -1.39 9.04 16.26
CA MET A 168 -2.37 9.82 15.49
C MET A 168 -2.31 11.31 15.80
N LYS A 169 -2.06 11.70 17.06
CA LYS A 169 -1.92 13.10 17.48
C LYS A 169 -0.82 13.84 16.73
N TYR A 170 0.29 13.15 16.44
CA TYR A 170 1.47 13.73 15.79
C TYR A 170 1.59 13.38 14.31
N ARG A 171 0.57 12.74 13.75
CA ARG A 171 0.59 12.36 12.35
C ARG A 171 0.21 13.54 11.47
N VAL A 172 1.11 13.87 10.56
CA VAL A 172 0.89 14.82 9.46
C VAL A 172 1.02 14.10 8.12
N VAL A 173 0.40 14.64 7.10
CA VAL A 173 0.43 14.06 5.75
C VAL A 173 0.79 15.17 4.78
N CYS A 174 1.75 14.92 3.91
CA CYS A 174 2.09 15.86 2.86
C CYS A 174 0.89 16.05 1.92
N PRO A 175 0.46 17.28 1.63
CA PRO A 175 -0.70 17.51 0.77
C PRO A 175 -0.45 17.13 -0.69
N VAL A 176 0.82 17.05 -1.11
CA VAL A 176 1.20 16.73 -2.50
C VAL A 176 1.34 15.22 -2.71
N CYS A 177 2.29 14.57 -2.01
CA CYS A 177 2.57 13.14 -2.21
C CYS A 177 1.80 12.21 -1.27
N GLN A 178 1.04 12.75 -0.32
CA GLN A 178 0.23 12.01 0.68
C GLN A 178 1.06 11.08 1.60
N VAL A 179 2.39 11.20 1.59
CA VAL A 179 3.26 10.43 2.47
C VAL A 179 3.08 10.89 3.91
N PRO A 180 2.76 9.97 4.86
CA PRO A 180 2.61 10.31 6.25
C PRO A 180 3.97 10.49 6.94
N ARG A 181 4.02 11.46 7.83
CA ARG A 181 5.15 11.70 8.74
C ARG A 181 4.62 11.86 10.17
N SER A 182 5.51 11.91 11.13
CA SER A 182 5.18 12.21 12.51
C SER A 182 6.07 13.37 12.99
N THR A 183 5.48 14.40 13.57
CA THR A 183 6.22 15.52 14.15
C THR A 183 7.02 15.11 15.40
N LYS A 184 6.80 13.91 15.95
CA LYS A 184 7.46 13.41 17.15
C LYS A 184 8.47 12.29 16.89
N LEU A 185 8.17 11.35 16.00
CA LEU A 185 8.94 10.10 15.87
C LEU A 185 9.62 9.93 14.50
N LEU A 186 9.04 10.45 13.45
CA LEU A 186 9.49 10.31 12.07
C LEU A 186 9.38 11.66 11.38
N THR A 187 10.21 12.59 11.80
CA THR A 187 10.34 13.89 11.16
C THR A 187 10.99 13.74 9.79
N THR A 188 10.84 14.76 8.96
CA THR A 188 11.61 14.93 7.71
C THR A 188 13.04 15.36 8.03
N ARG A 189 13.93 15.29 7.02
CA ARG A 189 15.33 15.72 7.16
C ARG A 189 15.42 17.21 7.49
N ASP A 190 14.57 18.01 6.83
CA ASP A 190 14.58 19.45 6.95
C ASP A 190 13.25 19.96 7.52
N VAL A 191 13.35 21.04 8.26
CA VAL A 191 12.23 21.72 8.91
C VAL A 191 12.27 23.18 8.50
N GLY A 192 11.16 23.72 8.02
CA GLY A 192 10.99 25.14 7.73
C GLY A 192 10.35 25.88 8.90
N TYR A 193 10.42 27.20 8.86
CA TYR A 193 9.75 28.10 9.80
C TYR A 193 8.94 29.15 9.03
N ASP A 194 7.67 29.29 9.40
CA ASP A 194 6.76 30.30 8.86
C ASP A 194 6.78 31.52 9.78
N GLU A 195 7.41 32.60 9.33
CA GLU A 195 7.54 33.85 10.10
C GLU A 195 6.20 34.55 10.40
N GLU A 196 5.21 34.41 9.49
CA GLU A 196 3.90 35.02 9.67
C GLU A 196 3.06 34.29 10.70
N LYS A 197 3.06 32.94 10.64
CA LYS A 197 2.31 32.08 11.55
C LYS A 197 3.08 31.78 12.84
N LYS A 198 4.38 32.04 12.86
CA LYS A 198 5.30 31.70 13.95
C LYS A 198 5.30 30.19 14.28
N GLU A 199 5.22 29.36 13.24
CA GLU A 199 5.10 27.90 13.36
C GLU A 199 6.19 27.20 12.54
N TYR A 200 6.66 26.06 13.05
CA TYR A 200 7.51 25.15 12.30
C TYR A 200 6.68 24.22 11.44
N PHE A 201 7.16 23.92 10.24
CA PHE A 201 6.57 22.94 9.35
C PHE A 201 7.61 21.96 8.80
N LEU A 202 7.19 20.74 8.50
CA LEU A 202 8.06 19.73 7.92
C LEU A 202 8.16 19.92 6.40
N LEU A 203 9.39 19.97 5.89
CA LEU A 203 9.66 19.89 4.44
C LEU A 203 9.59 18.44 3.99
N CYS A 204 8.93 18.16 2.88
CA CYS A 204 8.77 16.79 2.41
C CYS A 204 10.07 16.26 1.80
N ASP A 205 10.47 15.03 2.19
CA ASP A 205 11.68 14.38 1.66
C ASP A 205 11.48 13.75 0.28
N GLU A 206 10.25 13.65 -0.21
CA GLU A 206 9.89 12.92 -1.43
C GLU A 206 9.79 13.86 -2.67
N HIS A 207 9.81 15.17 -2.47
CA HIS A 207 9.78 16.18 -3.56
C HIS A 207 10.30 17.53 -3.11
#